data_891612991d57ae447ac68a6b02f82c2e
#
_entry.id   891612991d57ae447ac68a6b02f82c2e
#
_cell.length_a   1.000
_cell.length_b   1.000
_cell.length_c   1.000
_cell.angle_alpha   90.00
_cell.angle_beta   90.00
_cell.angle_gamma   90.00
#
_symmetry.space_group_name_H-M   'P 1'
#
loop_
_entity.id
_entity.type
_entity.pdbx_description
1 polymer ?
#
loop_
_entity_poly.entity_id
_entity_poly.type
_entity_poly.pdbx_seq_one_letter_code
_entity_poly.pdbx_strand_id
1 'polypeptide(L)'
;MKKTALTLMLGGILLAGSAAAHEAGSIVVRAGAITVDANSSSRTQTAIDVGLKVKNNTQLGLTGTYMLTDNIGVELLAATPFSHKIHANVPALNLDLGRTAIVKQLPPSLYTQYYFFKADSVVRPYLGAGLNYTRFYHAKSVHPAVTNLEVKKHSFGPVANVGVDVKLTQNVYFNVSAWYTHIKTTAKFQALGANHEVKLKLDPMVYFAGIAVKF
;
A
#
# COMPACT_ATOMS: atom_id res chain seq x y z
N MET A 1 1.36 -20.26 23.88
CA MET A 1 0.01 -20.67 23.50
C MET A 1 -0.77 -19.39 23.14
N LYS A 2 -0.98 -19.05 21.86
CA LYS A 2 -1.97 -18.09 21.30
C LYS A 2 -1.76 -18.02 19.78
N LYS A 3 -2.03 -19.14 19.07
CA LYS A 3 -1.99 -19.22 17.59
C LYS A 3 -3.33 -19.64 16.95
N THR A 4 -4.44 -19.46 17.65
CA THR A 4 -5.75 -20.03 17.24
C THR A 4 -6.84 -19.00 16.91
N ALA A 5 -6.51 -17.70 16.79
CA ALA A 5 -7.52 -16.65 16.54
C ALA A 5 -7.66 -16.20 15.08
N LEU A 6 -6.79 -16.66 14.16
CA LEU A 6 -6.81 -16.18 12.77
C LEU A 6 -7.57 -17.12 11.81
N THR A 7 -7.92 -18.30 12.22
CA THR A 7 -8.55 -19.33 11.37
C THR A 7 -10.10 -19.25 11.36
N LEU A 8 -10.70 -18.45 12.21
CA LEU A 8 -12.16 -18.37 12.37
C LEU A 8 -12.87 -17.27 11.58
N MET A 9 -12.13 -16.35 10.92
CA MET A 9 -12.75 -15.31 10.12
C MET A 9 -12.91 -15.62 8.62
N LEU A 10 -12.29 -16.69 8.12
CA LEU A 10 -12.46 -17.10 6.71
C LEU A 10 -13.59 -18.12 6.49
N GLY A 11 -14.15 -18.67 7.53
CA GLY A 11 -15.12 -19.78 7.45
C GLY A 11 -16.60 -19.37 7.44
N GLY A 12 -16.93 -18.08 7.57
CA GLY A 12 -18.30 -17.64 7.85
C GLY A 12 -19.06 -16.94 6.71
N ILE A 13 -18.48 -16.79 5.52
CA ILE A 13 -19.11 -16.04 4.41
C ILE A 13 -19.39 -16.95 3.21
N LEU A 14 -19.91 -18.13 3.44
CA LEU A 14 -20.51 -18.98 2.40
C LEU A 14 -22.03 -18.92 2.51
N LEU A 15 -22.64 -17.75 2.36
CA LEU A 15 -24.07 -17.63 2.15
C LEU A 15 -24.33 -17.45 0.64
N ALA A 16 -25.04 -18.41 0.10
CA ALA A 16 -25.49 -18.49 -1.27
C ALA A 16 -26.26 -17.21 -1.68
N GLY A 17 -25.62 -16.33 -2.42
CA GLY A 17 -26.26 -15.25 -3.17
C GLY A 17 -26.38 -15.61 -4.64
N SER A 18 -27.49 -15.27 -5.25
CA SER A 18 -27.80 -15.46 -6.65
C SER A 18 -26.68 -15.03 -7.60
N ALA A 19 -26.50 -15.78 -8.68
CA ALA A 19 -25.43 -15.64 -9.68
C ALA A 19 -25.60 -14.39 -10.55
N ALA A 20 -25.29 -13.21 -10.04
CA ALA A 20 -25.21 -12.01 -10.81
C ALA A 20 -23.83 -11.36 -10.62
N ALA A 21 -23.21 -10.89 -11.69
CA ALA A 21 -21.90 -10.25 -11.69
C ALA A 21 -21.96 -8.91 -10.96
N HIS A 22 -20.91 -8.43 -10.34
CA HIS A 22 -20.72 -7.11 -9.65
C HIS A 22 -21.96 -6.18 -9.62
N GLU A 23 -23.11 -6.69 -9.17
CA GLU A 23 -24.36 -5.93 -9.08
C GLU A 23 -24.42 -5.13 -7.77
N ALA A 24 -25.31 -4.16 -7.74
CA ALA A 24 -25.61 -3.39 -6.55
C ALA A 24 -25.88 -4.29 -5.34
N GLY A 25 -25.24 -4.01 -4.21
CA GLY A 25 -25.32 -4.79 -2.97
C GLY A 25 -24.34 -5.95 -2.88
N SER A 26 -23.61 -6.32 -3.95
CA SER A 26 -22.61 -7.38 -3.87
C SER A 26 -21.34 -6.93 -3.16
N ILE A 27 -20.62 -7.90 -2.57
CA ILE A 27 -19.30 -7.72 -1.96
C ILE A 27 -18.27 -8.47 -2.80
N VAL A 28 -17.20 -7.79 -3.17
CA VAL A 28 -16.07 -8.39 -3.89
C VAL A 28 -14.84 -8.36 -2.99
N VAL A 29 -14.31 -9.53 -2.64
CA VAL A 29 -13.08 -9.65 -1.86
C VAL A 29 -11.96 -10.10 -2.77
N ARG A 30 -10.82 -9.38 -2.75
CA ARG A 30 -9.64 -9.73 -3.53
C ARG A 30 -8.49 -10.08 -2.59
N ALA A 31 -7.74 -11.13 -2.95
CA ALA A 31 -6.51 -11.53 -2.27
C ALA A 31 -5.42 -11.84 -3.29
N GLY A 32 -4.21 -11.36 -3.07
CA GLY A 32 -3.12 -11.56 -4.00
C GLY A 32 -1.79 -10.95 -3.58
N ALA A 33 -0.84 -10.98 -4.48
CA ALA A 33 0.44 -10.32 -4.29
C ALA A 33 0.31 -8.82 -4.52
N ILE A 34 0.83 -8.03 -3.58
CA ILE A 34 0.88 -6.56 -3.67
C ILE A 34 2.31 -6.09 -3.51
N THR A 35 2.80 -5.31 -4.47
CA THR A 35 4.15 -4.77 -4.50
C THR A 35 4.10 -3.26 -4.42
N VAL A 36 4.80 -2.70 -3.44
CA VAL A 36 5.02 -1.25 -3.33
C VAL A 36 6.34 -0.91 -3.99
N ASP A 37 6.27 -0.15 -5.07
CA ASP A 37 7.41 0.46 -5.74
C ASP A 37 7.55 1.91 -5.25
N ALA A 38 8.49 2.11 -4.32
CA ALA A 38 8.70 3.39 -3.69
C ALA A 38 9.52 4.31 -4.62
N ASN A 39 8.83 5.15 -5.37
CA ASN A 39 9.46 6.24 -6.12
C ASN A 39 9.88 7.37 -5.15
N SER A 40 10.85 7.05 -4.28
CA SER A 40 11.22 7.91 -3.16
C SER A 40 12.13 9.05 -3.61
N SER A 41 11.78 10.27 -3.20
CA SER A 41 12.65 11.44 -3.21
C SER A 41 12.83 11.97 -1.78
N SER A 42 14.04 12.40 -1.47
CA SER A 42 14.38 13.00 -0.18
C SER A 42 14.84 14.44 -0.37
N ARG A 43 14.48 15.29 0.58
CA ARG A 43 14.97 16.67 0.65
C ARG A 43 15.44 16.94 2.07
N THR A 44 16.74 17.17 2.20
CA THR A 44 17.38 17.52 3.47
C THR A 44 17.03 18.97 3.84
N GLN A 45 16.77 19.20 5.12
CA GLN A 45 16.45 20.53 5.68
C GLN A 45 17.64 21.09 6.48
N THR A 46 18.77 20.35 6.53
CA THR A 46 19.98 20.70 7.28
C THR A 46 21.16 20.94 6.33
N ALA A 47 22.28 21.44 6.85
CA ALA A 47 23.42 21.90 6.04
C ALA A 47 24.08 20.84 5.17
N ILE A 48 24.04 19.56 5.60
CA ILE A 48 24.61 18.43 4.82
C ILE A 48 23.48 17.69 4.14
N ASP A 49 23.54 17.58 2.82
CA ASP A 49 22.53 16.85 2.05
C ASP A 49 22.68 15.34 2.25
N VAL A 50 21.55 14.68 2.57
CA VAL A 50 21.46 13.23 2.79
C VAL A 50 20.40 12.67 1.88
N GLY A 51 20.83 11.89 0.90
CA GLY A 51 19.95 11.13 0.01
C GLY A 51 19.41 9.89 0.73
N LEU A 52 18.09 9.70 0.72
CA LEU A 52 17.45 8.49 1.27
C LEU A 52 16.70 7.76 0.16
N LYS A 53 17.01 6.48 -0.03
CA LYS A 53 16.36 5.61 -1.00
C LYS A 53 15.63 4.46 -0.30
N VAL A 54 14.34 4.31 -0.61
CA VAL A 54 13.48 3.26 -0.08
C VAL A 54 13.42 2.10 -1.08
N LYS A 55 13.63 0.88 -0.62
CA LYS A 55 13.55 -0.33 -1.46
C LYS A 55 12.13 -0.83 -1.59
N ASN A 56 11.82 -1.42 -2.74
CA ASN A 56 10.54 -2.07 -3.02
C ASN A 56 10.27 -3.23 -2.06
N ASN A 57 9.00 -3.50 -1.81
CA ASN A 57 8.58 -4.59 -0.94
C ASN A 57 7.28 -5.22 -1.45
N THR A 58 7.22 -6.55 -1.45
CA THR A 58 6.04 -7.32 -1.85
C THR A 58 5.44 -8.03 -0.64
N GLN A 59 4.12 -8.00 -0.51
CA GLN A 59 3.35 -8.55 0.59
C GLN A 59 2.07 -9.21 0.11
N LEU A 60 1.30 -9.78 1.03
CA LEU A 60 -0.08 -10.19 0.79
C LEU A 60 -0.97 -8.95 0.87
N GLY A 61 -1.71 -8.69 -0.21
CA GLY A 61 -2.73 -7.65 -0.30
C GLY A 61 -4.13 -8.23 -0.21
N LEU A 62 -5.02 -7.49 0.45
CA LEU A 62 -6.44 -7.79 0.58
C LEU A 62 -7.23 -6.54 0.24
N THR A 63 -8.28 -6.68 -0.57
CA THR A 63 -9.27 -5.62 -0.76
C THR A 63 -10.67 -6.14 -0.55
N GLY A 64 -11.56 -5.25 -0.10
CA GLY A 64 -12.98 -5.51 0.01
C GLY A 64 -13.75 -4.37 -0.60
N THR A 65 -14.51 -4.65 -1.66
CA THR A 65 -15.37 -3.69 -2.36
C THR A 65 -16.82 -3.99 -2.07
N TYR A 66 -17.57 -2.98 -1.67
CA TYR A 66 -19.03 -3.02 -1.63
C TYR A 66 -19.59 -2.25 -2.83
N MET A 67 -20.42 -2.90 -3.63
CA MET A 67 -21.03 -2.30 -4.82
C MET A 67 -22.26 -1.50 -4.40
N LEU A 68 -22.18 -0.18 -4.50
CA LEU A 68 -23.32 0.73 -4.25
C LEU A 68 -24.34 0.69 -5.39
N THR A 69 -23.85 0.55 -6.60
CA THR A 69 -24.61 0.34 -7.84
C THR A 69 -23.87 -0.67 -8.71
N ASP A 70 -24.41 -1.05 -9.85
CA ASP A 70 -23.73 -1.95 -10.80
C ASP A 70 -22.38 -1.39 -11.31
N ASN A 71 -22.18 -0.07 -11.22
CA ASN A 71 -20.99 0.59 -11.73
C ASN A 71 -20.19 1.35 -10.68
N ILE A 72 -20.70 1.52 -9.45
CA ILE A 72 -20.02 2.26 -8.41
C ILE A 72 -19.79 1.37 -7.20
N GLY A 73 -18.55 1.24 -6.78
CA GLY A 73 -18.15 0.53 -5.58
C GLY A 73 -17.35 1.40 -4.62
N VAL A 74 -17.39 1.06 -3.34
CA VAL A 74 -16.48 1.59 -2.31
C VAL A 74 -15.55 0.48 -1.88
N GLU A 75 -14.26 0.70 -1.98
CA GLU A 75 -13.23 -0.31 -1.67
C GLU A 75 -12.33 0.12 -0.53
N LEU A 76 -12.08 -0.82 0.37
CA LEU A 76 -11.05 -0.76 1.38
C LEU A 76 -9.86 -1.64 0.96
N LEU A 77 -8.69 -1.04 0.79
CA LEU A 77 -7.43 -1.74 0.60
C LEU A 77 -6.72 -1.90 1.93
N ALA A 78 -6.30 -3.11 2.23
CA ALA A 78 -5.42 -3.46 3.33
C ALA A 78 -4.30 -4.40 2.84
N ALA A 79 -3.18 -4.42 3.55
CA ALA A 79 -2.09 -5.33 3.27
C ALA A 79 -1.42 -5.76 4.58
N THR A 80 -0.67 -6.85 4.56
CA THR A 80 0.26 -7.14 5.65
C THR A 80 1.33 -6.05 5.70
N PRO A 81 1.86 -5.74 6.89
CA PRO A 81 2.77 -4.61 7.05
C PRO A 81 3.99 -4.68 6.15
N PHE A 82 4.23 -3.63 5.38
CA PHE A 82 5.43 -3.51 4.57
C PHE A 82 6.63 -3.17 5.45
N SER A 83 7.77 -3.80 5.17
CA SER A 83 9.05 -3.54 5.84
C SER A 83 10.04 -2.99 4.83
N HIS A 84 10.25 -1.68 4.85
CA HIS A 84 11.14 -1.01 3.93
C HIS A 84 12.55 -0.87 4.50
N LYS A 85 13.54 -1.28 3.70
CA LYS A 85 14.96 -1.04 3.94
C LYS A 85 15.32 0.31 3.34
N ILE A 86 15.88 1.19 4.15
CA ILE A 86 16.28 2.54 3.75
C ILE A 86 17.80 2.55 3.58
N HIS A 87 18.24 3.02 2.42
CA HIS A 87 19.64 3.27 2.11
C HIS A 87 19.87 4.77 2.17
N ALA A 88 21.00 5.18 2.73
CA ALA A 88 21.41 6.57 2.80
C ALA A 88 22.73 6.78 2.10
N ASN A 89 22.87 7.92 1.46
CA ASN A 89 24.12 8.42 0.88
C ASN A 89 24.30 9.90 1.21
N VAL A 90 25.55 10.35 1.24
CA VAL A 90 25.94 11.75 1.42
C VAL A 90 26.66 12.19 0.16
N PRO A 91 25.96 12.81 -0.81
CA PRO A 91 26.53 13.14 -2.11
C PRO A 91 27.77 14.05 -2.04
N ALA A 92 27.74 15.06 -1.16
CA ALA A 92 28.84 16.01 -0.97
C ALA A 92 30.14 15.36 -0.54
N LEU A 93 30.09 14.17 0.11
CA LEU A 93 31.25 13.42 0.59
C LEU A 93 31.52 12.19 -0.29
N ASN A 94 30.78 11.96 -1.35
CA ASN A 94 30.78 10.74 -2.16
C ASN A 94 30.69 9.46 -1.29
N LEU A 95 29.92 9.54 -0.19
CA LEU A 95 29.82 8.49 0.81
C LEU A 95 28.49 7.75 0.71
N ASP A 96 28.57 6.43 0.42
CA ASP A 96 27.41 5.54 0.51
C ASP A 96 27.44 4.81 1.87
N LEU A 97 26.44 5.06 2.69
CA LEU A 97 26.27 4.40 3.99
C LEU A 97 25.53 3.06 3.87
N GLY A 98 25.08 2.70 2.69
CA GLY A 98 24.33 1.48 2.46
C GLY A 98 22.99 1.47 3.23
N ARG A 99 22.64 0.32 3.79
CA ARG A 99 21.40 0.17 4.57
C ARG A 99 21.56 0.81 5.95
N THR A 100 20.83 1.89 6.20
CA THR A 100 20.92 2.67 7.44
C THR A 100 19.73 2.47 8.37
N ALA A 101 18.55 2.15 7.84
CA ALA A 101 17.36 1.98 8.66
C ALA A 101 16.38 0.95 8.10
N ILE A 102 15.50 0.48 8.96
CA ILE A 102 14.31 -0.32 8.61
C ILE A 102 13.10 0.38 9.21
N VAL A 103 12.06 0.57 8.39
CA VAL A 103 10.79 1.18 8.82
C VAL A 103 9.64 0.30 8.34
N LYS A 104 8.71 0.00 9.24
CA LYS A 104 7.47 -0.69 8.90
C LYS A 104 6.35 0.31 8.65
N GLN A 105 5.50 0.03 7.67
CA GLN A 105 4.32 0.84 7.37
C GLN A 105 3.10 -0.03 7.11
N LEU A 106 1.94 0.54 7.44
CA LEU A 106 0.63 -0.01 7.12
C LEU A 106 -0.19 1.09 6.45
N PRO A 107 -0.46 1.00 5.13
CA PRO A 107 -1.13 2.03 4.35
C PRO A 107 -2.57 1.67 3.95
N PRO A 108 -3.55 1.52 4.89
CA PRO A 108 -4.94 1.34 4.49
C PRO A 108 -5.41 2.50 3.62
N SER A 109 -6.23 2.18 2.62
CA SER A 109 -6.80 3.16 1.70
C SER A 109 -8.29 2.90 1.50
N LEU A 110 -9.08 3.96 1.52
CA LEU A 110 -10.50 3.92 1.24
C LEU A 110 -10.80 4.80 0.03
N TYR A 111 -11.47 4.24 -0.97
CA TYR A 111 -11.73 4.94 -2.21
C TYR A 111 -12.99 4.43 -2.91
N THR A 112 -13.55 5.28 -3.76
CA THR A 112 -14.67 4.96 -4.64
C THR A 112 -14.12 4.55 -5.99
N GLN A 113 -14.72 3.51 -6.59
CA GLN A 113 -14.39 2.99 -7.91
C GLN A 113 -15.58 3.13 -8.84
N TYR A 114 -15.29 3.45 -10.09
CA TYR A 114 -16.24 3.38 -11.19
C TYR A 114 -15.84 2.24 -12.12
N TYR A 115 -16.74 1.29 -12.30
CA TYR A 115 -16.59 0.14 -13.18
C TYR A 115 -17.22 0.43 -14.53
N PHE A 116 -16.43 0.25 -15.57
CA PHE A 116 -16.92 0.36 -16.94
C PHE A 116 -17.67 -0.92 -17.34
N PHE A 117 -18.49 -0.79 -18.38
CA PHE A 117 -19.31 -1.86 -18.94
C PHE A 117 -20.38 -2.40 -17.99
N LYS A 118 -21.14 -3.41 -18.47
CA LYS A 118 -22.21 -4.03 -17.70
C LYS A 118 -21.66 -4.94 -16.60
N ALA A 119 -22.47 -5.18 -15.59
CA ALA A 119 -22.12 -6.01 -14.46
C ALA A 119 -21.72 -7.45 -14.85
N ASP A 120 -22.29 -8.01 -15.90
CA ASP A 120 -22.06 -9.37 -16.41
C ASP A 120 -20.89 -9.49 -17.41
N SER A 121 -20.25 -8.37 -17.76
CA SER A 121 -19.12 -8.36 -18.72
C SER A 121 -17.97 -9.25 -18.27
N VAL A 122 -17.36 -9.96 -19.22
CA VAL A 122 -16.21 -10.86 -18.96
C VAL A 122 -14.99 -10.06 -18.48
N VAL A 123 -14.80 -8.85 -19.02
CA VAL A 123 -13.71 -7.95 -18.66
C VAL A 123 -14.30 -6.65 -18.15
N ARG A 124 -13.96 -6.26 -16.92
CA ARG A 124 -14.46 -5.04 -16.29
C ARG A 124 -13.30 -4.18 -15.81
N PRO A 125 -12.84 -3.25 -16.64
CA PRO A 125 -11.90 -2.23 -16.19
C PRO A 125 -12.60 -1.25 -15.25
N TYR A 126 -11.83 -0.66 -14.35
CA TYR A 126 -12.30 0.33 -13.40
C TYR A 126 -11.23 1.37 -13.09
N LEU A 127 -11.67 2.50 -12.61
CA LEU A 127 -10.80 3.54 -12.04
C LEU A 127 -11.41 4.03 -10.72
N GLY A 128 -10.56 4.52 -9.84
CA GLY A 128 -11.01 4.98 -8.53
C GLY A 128 -10.16 6.09 -7.97
N ALA A 129 -10.72 6.80 -7.01
CA ALA A 129 -10.04 7.85 -6.26
C ALA A 129 -10.54 7.89 -4.82
N GLY A 130 -9.66 8.29 -3.91
CA GLY A 130 -9.98 8.35 -2.48
C GLY A 130 -8.83 8.80 -1.62
N LEU A 131 -8.77 8.25 -0.43
CA LEU A 131 -7.84 8.68 0.61
C LEU A 131 -7.03 7.50 1.15
N ASN A 132 -5.75 7.75 1.35
CA ASN A 132 -4.83 6.86 2.01
C ASN A 132 -4.47 7.42 3.38
N TYR A 133 -4.45 6.53 4.37
CA TYR A 133 -3.86 6.79 5.68
C TYR A 133 -2.70 5.83 5.88
N THR A 134 -1.48 6.34 6.03
CA THR A 134 -0.30 5.51 6.29
C THR A 134 0.20 5.70 7.71
N ARG A 135 0.35 4.60 8.43
CA ARG A 135 1.00 4.57 9.74
C ARG A 135 2.39 3.96 9.63
N PHE A 136 3.40 4.76 10.01
CA PHE A 136 4.78 4.30 10.16
C PHE A 136 5.04 3.86 11.60
N TYR A 137 5.76 2.75 11.75
CA TYR A 137 6.11 2.22 13.07
C TYR A 137 7.37 1.35 12.98
N HIS A 138 7.94 0.97 14.14
CA HIS A 138 9.20 0.23 14.23
C HIS A 138 10.32 0.82 13.35
N ALA A 139 10.47 2.16 13.38
CA ALA A 139 11.64 2.79 12.82
C ALA A 139 12.88 2.39 13.65
N LYS A 140 13.82 1.69 13.01
CA LYS A 140 15.04 1.21 13.67
C LYS A 140 16.25 1.55 12.82
N SER A 141 17.23 2.24 13.41
CA SER A 141 18.56 2.36 12.82
C SER A 141 19.25 0.99 12.84
N VAL A 142 19.94 0.66 11.76
CA VAL A 142 20.77 -0.55 11.64
C VAL A 142 22.23 -0.23 11.30
N HIS A 143 22.58 1.06 11.21
CA HIS A 143 23.93 1.54 10.96
C HIS A 143 24.46 2.29 12.18
N PRO A 144 25.68 1.97 12.69
CA PRO A 144 26.19 2.58 13.92
C PRO A 144 26.38 4.10 13.84
N ALA A 145 26.62 4.65 12.65
CA ALA A 145 26.75 6.09 12.46
C ALA A 145 25.41 6.86 12.47
N VAL A 146 24.26 6.16 12.54
CA VAL A 146 22.93 6.77 12.60
C VAL A 146 22.28 6.43 13.93
N THR A 147 22.07 7.43 14.76
CA THR A 147 21.48 7.30 16.09
C THR A 147 20.23 8.17 16.22
N ASN A 148 19.42 7.94 17.26
CA ASN A 148 18.23 8.73 17.59
C ASN A 148 17.27 8.89 16.40
N LEU A 149 17.05 7.79 15.64
CA LEU A 149 16.14 7.81 14.49
C LEU A 149 14.70 7.92 14.93
N GLU A 150 14.07 9.01 14.54
CA GLU A 150 12.64 9.25 14.68
C GLU A 150 12.00 9.44 13.29
N VAL A 151 10.83 8.84 13.07
CA VAL A 151 10.06 8.98 11.83
C VAL A 151 8.66 9.46 12.18
N LYS A 152 8.16 10.47 11.46
CA LYS A 152 6.78 10.96 11.62
C LYS A 152 5.82 9.81 11.37
N LYS A 153 4.99 9.48 12.37
CA LYS A 153 4.22 8.24 12.43
C LYS A 153 3.04 8.18 11.46
N HIS A 154 2.52 9.31 11.02
CA HIS A 154 1.27 9.38 10.28
C HIS A 154 1.45 10.19 8.99
N SER A 155 0.86 9.68 7.91
CA SER A 155 0.70 10.38 6.63
C SER A 155 -0.74 10.20 6.15
N PHE A 156 -1.30 11.26 5.59
CA PHE A 156 -2.61 11.25 4.98
C PHE A 156 -2.50 11.91 3.60
N GLY A 157 -3.09 11.30 2.58
CA GLY A 157 -2.98 11.80 1.22
C GLY A 157 -3.99 11.19 0.26
N PRO A 158 -4.14 11.75 -0.94
CA PRO A 158 -4.98 11.17 -1.98
C PRO A 158 -4.39 9.86 -2.50
N VAL A 159 -5.28 9.01 -3.00
CA VAL A 159 -4.96 7.79 -3.74
C VAL A 159 -5.79 7.76 -5.02
N ALA A 160 -5.17 7.37 -6.12
CA ALA A 160 -5.82 7.02 -7.38
C ALA A 160 -5.61 5.54 -7.68
N ASN A 161 -6.60 4.90 -8.28
CA ASN A 161 -6.59 3.47 -8.56
C ASN A 161 -7.06 3.23 -10.00
N VAL A 162 -6.48 2.24 -10.64
CA VAL A 162 -6.93 1.67 -11.92
C VAL A 162 -6.76 0.16 -11.87
N GLY A 163 -7.68 -0.57 -12.45
CA GLY A 163 -7.58 -2.02 -12.51
C GLY A 163 -8.56 -2.64 -13.46
N VAL A 164 -8.49 -3.95 -13.55
CA VAL A 164 -9.38 -4.77 -14.38
C VAL A 164 -9.69 -6.08 -13.65
N ASP A 165 -10.96 -6.44 -13.61
CA ASP A 165 -11.45 -7.75 -13.22
C ASP A 165 -11.75 -8.56 -14.50
N VAL A 166 -11.18 -9.75 -14.62
CA VAL A 166 -11.42 -10.70 -15.71
C VAL A 166 -12.15 -11.90 -15.12
N LYS A 167 -13.36 -12.13 -15.61
CA LYS A 167 -14.26 -13.20 -15.14
C LYS A 167 -13.68 -14.57 -15.49
N LEU A 168 -13.45 -15.41 -14.48
CA LEU A 168 -13.04 -16.79 -14.64
C LEU A 168 -14.23 -17.75 -14.49
N THR A 169 -15.08 -17.48 -13.51
CA THR A 169 -16.36 -18.20 -13.29
C THR A 169 -17.44 -17.19 -12.93
N GLN A 170 -18.63 -17.65 -12.54
CA GLN A 170 -19.72 -16.75 -12.14
C GLN A 170 -19.36 -15.85 -10.96
N ASN A 171 -18.54 -16.34 -10.02
CA ASN A 171 -18.21 -15.61 -8.78
C ASN A 171 -16.70 -15.40 -8.59
N VAL A 172 -15.85 -15.87 -9.51
CA VAL A 172 -14.39 -15.78 -9.37
C VAL A 172 -13.82 -14.98 -10.54
N TYR A 173 -12.95 -14.04 -10.23
CA TYR A 173 -12.28 -13.17 -11.19
C TYR A 173 -10.77 -13.18 -10.93
N PHE A 174 -10.01 -12.99 -12.00
CA PHE A 174 -8.61 -12.59 -11.91
C PHE A 174 -8.56 -11.07 -11.93
N ASN A 175 -7.81 -10.48 -11.01
CA ASN A 175 -7.64 -9.03 -10.91
C ASN A 175 -6.20 -8.62 -11.10
N VAL A 176 -6.01 -7.56 -11.87
CA VAL A 176 -4.76 -6.79 -11.92
C VAL A 176 -5.10 -5.34 -11.68
N SER A 177 -4.36 -4.69 -10.78
CA SER A 177 -4.60 -3.30 -10.44
C SER A 177 -3.35 -2.56 -10.02
N ALA A 178 -3.41 -1.24 -10.12
CA ALA A 178 -2.36 -0.34 -9.71
C ALA A 178 -2.95 0.86 -8.95
N TRP A 179 -2.17 1.37 -7.99
CA TRP A 179 -2.49 2.59 -7.24
C TRP A 179 -1.32 3.55 -7.31
N TYR A 180 -1.64 4.82 -7.40
CA TYR A 180 -0.74 5.91 -7.10
C TYR A 180 -1.17 6.56 -5.79
N THR A 181 -0.27 6.62 -4.83
CA THR A 181 -0.60 7.11 -3.48
C THR A 181 0.35 8.22 -3.08
N HIS A 182 -0.18 9.32 -2.55
CA HIS A 182 0.63 10.42 -2.07
C HIS A 182 0.97 10.21 -0.58
N ILE A 183 2.23 9.85 -0.29
CA ILE A 183 2.71 9.57 1.07
C ILE A 183 3.92 10.45 1.38
N LYS A 184 3.83 11.21 2.47
CA LYS A 184 4.93 12.05 2.98
C LYS A 184 5.27 11.69 4.41
N THR A 185 6.55 11.70 4.74
CA THR A 185 7.01 11.58 6.13
C THR A 185 8.25 12.45 6.36
N THR A 186 8.68 12.55 7.61
CA THR A 186 9.91 13.25 8.00
C THR A 186 10.71 12.31 8.88
N ALA A 187 11.98 12.13 8.57
CA ALA A 187 12.93 11.43 9.40
C ALA A 187 13.85 12.44 10.11
N LYS A 188 14.05 12.24 11.40
CA LYS A 188 15.02 12.98 12.22
C LYS A 188 16.01 11.97 12.79
N PHE A 189 17.29 12.27 12.72
CA PHE A 189 18.33 11.39 13.23
C PHE A 189 19.62 12.18 13.50
N GLN A 190 20.53 11.55 14.24
CA GLN A 190 21.88 12.07 14.44
C GLN A 190 22.86 11.24 13.61
N ALA A 191 23.72 11.91 12.86
CA ALA A 191 24.81 11.32 12.11
C ALA A 191 25.94 12.34 11.91
N LEU A 192 27.18 11.85 11.81
CA LEU A 192 28.36 12.70 11.59
C LEU A 192 28.49 13.86 12.60
N GLY A 193 28.08 13.62 13.85
CA GLY A 193 28.12 14.63 14.92
C GLY A 193 27.05 15.73 14.84
N ALA A 194 26.09 15.65 13.91
CA ALA A 194 25.04 16.64 13.71
C ALA A 194 23.64 16.03 13.71
N ASN A 195 22.65 16.88 13.99
CA ASN A 195 21.23 16.53 13.82
C ASN A 195 20.81 16.76 12.38
N HIS A 196 20.12 15.80 11.82
CA HIS A 196 19.57 15.86 10.46
C HIS A 196 18.06 15.76 10.50
N GLU A 197 17.41 16.56 9.67
CA GLU A 197 15.98 16.46 9.36
C GLU A 197 15.80 16.30 7.85
N VAL A 198 15.19 15.21 7.44
CA VAL A 198 14.99 14.86 6.03
C VAL A 198 13.50 14.65 5.77
N LYS A 199 12.92 15.45 4.89
CA LYS A 199 11.57 15.27 4.37
C LYS A 199 11.61 14.23 3.25
N LEU A 200 10.81 13.19 3.37
CA LEU A 200 10.67 12.14 2.38
C LEU A 200 9.30 12.24 1.72
N LYS A 201 9.32 12.20 0.41
CA LYS A 201 8.15 12.04 -0.44
C LYS A 201 8.28 10.66 -1.07
N LEU A 202 7.37 9.75 -0.75
CA LEU A 202 7.45 8.37 -1.18
C LEU A 202 6.68 8.15 -2.49
N ASP A 203 5.54 8.79 -2.64
CA ASP A 203 4.64 8.74 -3.81
C ASP A 203 4.68 7.39 -4.56
N PRO A 204 4.44 6.26 -3.86
CA PRO A 204 4.65 4.95 -4.44
C PRO A 204 3.63 4.65 -5.52
N MET A 205 4.10 3.91 -6.53
CA MET A 205 3.25 3.06 -7.34
C MET A 205 3.07 1.72 -6.62
N VAL A 206 1.85 1.26 -6.54
CA VAL A 206 1.52 -0.03 -5.92
C VAL A 206 0.87 -0.90 -6.98
N TYR A 207 1.35 -2.13 -7.15
CA TYR A 207 0.85 -3.08 -8.13
C TYR A 207 0.27 -4.30 -7.41
N PHE A 208 -0.82 -4.82 -7.92
CA PHE A 208 -1.49 -6.00 -7.38
C PHE A 208 -1.86 -6.95 -8.51
N ALA A 209 -1.70 -8.24 -8.21
CA ALA A 209 -2.27 -9.31 -9.01
C ALA A 209 -2.83 -10.38 -8.06
N GLY A 210 -4.05 -10.83 -8.31
CA GLY A 210 -4.69 -11.78 -7.42
C GLY A 210 -6.03 -12.29 -7.92
N ILE A 211 -6.71 -13.00 -7.02
CA ILE A 211 -8.04 -13.55 -7.25
C ILE A 211 -9.08 -12.72 -6.50
N ALA A 212 -10.18 -12.46 -7.15
CA ALA A 212 -11.36 -11.84 -6.58
C ALA A 212 -12.49 -12.86 -6.48
N VAL A 213 -13.21 -12.83 -5.37
CA VAL A 213 -14.42 -13.62 -5.15
C VAL A 213 -15.56 -12.68 -4.82
N LYS A 214 -16.67 -12.85 -5.52
CA LYS A 214 -17.91 -12.11 -5.30
C LYS A 214 -18.87 -12.90 -4.43
N PHE A 215 -19.49 -12.19 -3.52
CA PHE A 215 -20.54 -12.66 -2.61
C PHE A 215 -21.83 -11.84 -2.78
#